data_27ccc0109979ed2ac0d5f0f1add30648
#
_entry.id   27ccc0109979ed2ac0d5f0f1add30648
#
_cell.length_a   1.000
_cell.length_b   1.000
_cell.length_c   1.000
_cell.angle_alpha   90.00
_cell.angle_beta   90.00
_cell.angle_gamma   90.00
#
_symmetry.space_group_name_H-M   'P 1'
#
loop_
_entity.id
_entity.type
_entity.pdbx_description
1 polymer ?
#
loop_
_entity_poly.entity_id
_entity_poly.type
_entity_poly.pdbx_seq_one_letter_code
_entity_poly.pdbx_strand_id
1 'polypeptide(L)'
;MKKNIILLSGMLFSAFGNASTLYFYEVGTEDTALAGAGQAARAQDASTLLTNPAGMTRLSDHMVTGGLQAMGGDIPYTLNNSADERQSPGNVITLFPNSSMFYAQRLSDTVSAGLGLYGNYGLGIDFGNWAGDRLIKQSTLVAMTLSP
;
A
#
# COMPACT_ATOMS: atom_id res chain seq x y z
N MET A 1 29.78 3.60 -26.45
CA MET A 1 30.29 3.58 -25.08
C MET A 1 29.41 4.35 -24.07
N LYS A 2 28.86 5.53 -24.36
CA LYS A 2 28.03 6.30 -23.40
C LYS A 2 26.73 5.61 -22.98
N LYS A 3 26.05 4.83 -23.85
CA LYS A 3 24.80 4.12 -23.53
C LYS A 3 24.98 2.98 -22.51
N ASN A 4 26.12 2.31 -22.52
CA ASN A 4 26.38 1.19 -21.62
C ASN A 4 26.75 1.66 -20.20
N ILE A 5 27.29 2.87 -20.06
CA ILE A 5 27.61 3.48 -18.76
C ILE A 5 26.32 3.85 -18.02
N ILE A 6 25.29 4.33 -18.73
CA ILE A 6 23.98 4.68 -18.14
C ILE A 6 23.27 3.43 -17.63
N LEU A 7 23.33 2.31 -18.37
CA LEU A 7 22.76 1.04 -17.93
C LEU A 7 23.47 0.47 -16.70
N LEU A 8 24.79 0.58 -16.64
CA LEU A 8 25.59 0.09 -15.52
C LEU A 8 25.37 0.94 -14.25
N SER A 9 25.23 2.27 -14.39
CA SER A 9 24.91 3.15 -13.25
C SER A 9 23.51 2.90 -12.69
N GLY A 10 22.51 2.60 -13.54
CA GLY A 10 21.18 2.21 -13.12
C GLY A 10 21.16 0.92 -12.30
N MET A 11 21.95 -0.07 -12.67
CA MET A 11 22.05 -1.34 -11.92
C MET A 11 22.77 -1.19 -10.57
N LEU A 12 23.71 -0.26 -10.44
CA LEU A 12 24.40 -0.02 -9.17
C LEU A 12 23.52 0.70 -8.14
N PHE A 13 22.59 1.55 -8.58
CA PHE A 13 21.65 2.22 -7.67
C PHE A 13 20.57 1.28 -7.13
N SER A 14 20.18 0.25 -7.86
CA SER A 14 19.18 -0.72 -7.40
C SER A 14 19.70 -1.65 -6.29
N ALA A 15 21.01 -1.76 -6.09
CA ALA A 15 21.61 -2.59 -5.04
C ALA A 15 21.43 -2.03 -3.62
N PHE A 16 21.01 -0.77 -3.46
CA PHE A 16 20.75 -0.12 -2.17
C PHE A 16 19.25 0.00 -1.84
N GLY A 17 18.36 -0.56 -2.67
CA GLY A 17 16.94 -0.57 -2.42
C GLY A 17 16.58 -1.52 -1.27
N ASN A 18 16.19 -0.98 -0.11
CA ASN A 18 15.55 -1.75 0.93
C ASN A 18 14.06 -1.85 0.58
N ALA A 19 13.59 -3.07 0.28
CA ALA A 19 12.18 -3.30 0.05
C ALA A 19 11.41 -3.23 1.37
N SER A 20 10.38 -2.40 1.44
CA SER A 20 9.45 -2.39 2.56
C SER A 20 8.55 -3.62 2.48
N THR A 21 8.34 -4.28 3.61
CA THR A 21 7.58 -5.52 3.67
C THR A 21 6.08 -5.33 3.87
N LEU A 22 5.60 -4.11 4.10
CA LEU A 22 4.20 -3.81 4.39
C LEU A 22 3.57 -2.99 3.25
N TYR A 23 3.42 -3.63 2.11
CA TYR A 23 2.76 -3.06 0.94
C TYR A 23 1.37 -3.67 0.80
N PHE A 24 0.36 -2.81 0.66
CA PHE A 24 -1.02 -3.22 0.41
C PHE A 24 -1.32 -3.13 -1.08
N TYR A 25 -1.79 -4.22 -1.64
CA TYR A 25 -2.19 -4.30 -3.05
C TYR A 25 -3.66 -3.90 -3.24
N GLU A 26 -4.48 -4.10 -2.22
CA GLU A 26 -5.92 -3.83 -2.23
C GLU A 26 -6.18 -2.37 -1.84
N VAL A 27 -5.76 -1.44 -2.67
CA VAL A 27 -5.87 0.00 -2.43
C VAL A 27 -7.17 0.58 -2.95
N GLY A 28 -7.65 0.10 -4.11
CA GLY A 28 -8.94 0.47 -4.66
C GLY A 28 -10.08 -0.29 -3.99
N THR A 29 -11.28 0.30 -3.96
CA THR A 29 -12.46 -0.35 -3.37
C THR A 29 -12.77 -1.68 -4.04
N GLU A 30 -12.68 -1.72 -5.38
CA GLU A 30 -12.93 -2.94 -6.14
C GLU A 30 -11.84 -4.00 -5.92
N ASP A 31 -10.57 -3.57 -5.82
CA ASP A 31 -9.47 -4.47 -5.53
C ASP A 31 -9.62 -5.11 -4.15
N THR A 32 -10.06 -4.33 -3.17
CA THR A 32 -10.37 -4.82 -1.81
C THR A 32 -11.52 -5.83 -1.85
N ALA A 33 -12.61 -5.53 -2.55
CA ALA A 33 -13.78 -6.41 -2.64
C ALA A 33 -13.45 -7.75 -3.32
N LEU A 34 -12.51 -7.77 -4.23
CA LEU A 34 -12.09 -8.95 -4.99
C LEU A 34 -10.79 -9.57 -4.50
N ALA A 35 -10.24 -9.09 -3.36
CA ALA A 35 -8.95 -9.52 -2.82
C ALA A 35 -7.84 -9.53 -3.90
N GLY A 36 -7.81 -8.48 -4.73
CA GLY A 36 -6.84 -8.32 -5.81
C GLY A 36 -7.07 -9.20 -7.04
N ALA A 37 -8.15 -10.01 -7.08
CA ALA A 37 -8.36 -10.91 -8.20
C ALA A 37 -8.54 -10.14 -9.52
N GLY A 38 -7.76 -10.52 -10.51
CA GLY A 38 -7.82 -9.96 -11.87
C GLY A 38 -7.20 -8.57 -12.01
N GLN A 39 -6.47 -8.03 -11.06
CA GLN A 39 -5.85 -6.70 -11.10
C GLN A 39 -5.10 -6.40 -12.41
N ALA A 40 -4.34 -7.36 -12.92
CA ALA A 40 -3.55 -7.20 -14.14
C ALA A 40 -4.39 -7.05 -15.41
N ALA A 41 -5.67 -7.47 -15.40
CA ALA A 41 -6.53 -7.52 -16.59
C ALA A 41 -7.77 -6.64 -16.47
N ARG A 42 -8.22 -6.31 -15.26
CA ARG A 42 -9.40 -5.46 -15.05
C ARG A 42 -9.14 -4.04 -15.52
N ALA A 43 -10.18 -3.39 -16.02
CA ALA A 43 -10.21 -1.98 -16.33
C ALA A 43 -11.67 -1.51 -16.19
N GLN A 44 -12.13 -1.36 -14.95
CA GLN A 44 -13.51 -1.13 -14.60
C GLN A 44 -13.72 0.25 -13.98
N ASP A 45 -12.71 0.75 -13.24
CA ASP A 45 -12.76 2.06 -12.60
C ASP A 45 -11.39 2.78 -12.67
N ALA A 46 -11.31 3.99 -12.12
CA ALA A 46 -10.12 4.83 -12.20
C ALA A 46 -8.92 4.25 -11.41
N SER A 47 -9.11 3.28 -10.50
CA SER A 47 -8.01 2.60 -9.82
C SER A 47 -7.16 1.73 -10.76
N THR A 48 -7.64 1.49 -11.97
CA THR A 48 -6.88 0.89 -13.08
C THR A 48 -5.56 1.62 -13.35
N LEU A 49 -5.50 2.93 -13.06
CA LEU A 49 -4.26 3.69 -13.11
C LEU A 49 -3.13 3.05 -12.27
N LEU A 50 -3.47 2.52 -11.11
CA LEU A 50 -2.50 1.86 -10.22
C LEU A 50 -2.19 0.43 -10.65
N THR A 51 -3.21 -0.34 -10.99
CA THR A 51 -3.10 -1.80 -11.17
C THR A 51 -2.69 -2.20 -12.60
N ASN A 52 -3.17 -1.46 -13.59
CA ASN A 52 -2.88 -1.70 -15.00
C ASN A 52 -3.01 -0.41 -15.83
N PRO A 53 -2.02 0.50 -15.80
CA PRO A 53 -2.11 1.77 -16.51
C PRO A 53 -2.45 1.65 -18.00
N ALA A 54 -1.97 0.60 -18.67
CA ALA A 54 -2.30 0.33 -20.06
C ALA A 54 -3.80 0.04 -20.27
N GLY A 55 -4.48 -0.43 -19.25
CA GLY A 55 -5.93 -0.68 -19.27
C GLY A 55 -6.78 0.59 -19.23
N MET A 56 -6.21 1.75 -18.89
CA MET A 56 -6.97 2.99 -18.82
C MET A 56 -7.63 3.41 -20.15
N THR A 57 -7.06 2.99 -21.27
CA THR A 57 -7.67 3.25 -22.60
C THR A 57 -9.02 2.56 -22.80
N ARG A 58 -9.36 1.59 -21.95
CA ARG A 58 -10.66 0.88 -21.97
C ARG A 58 -11.71 1.49 -21.07
N LEU A 59 -11.31 2.49 -20.24
CA LEU A 59 -12.23 3.20 -19.37
C LEU A 59 -13.10 4.18 -20.18
N SER A 60 -14.16 4.68 -19.53
CA SER A 60 -14.98 5.78 -20.05
C SER A 60 -14.15 7.05 -20.23
N ASP A 61 -14.69 8.06 -20.94
CA ASP A 61 -13.97 9.29 -21.28
C ASP A 61 -13.33 9.98 -20.07
N HIS A 62 -14.02 9.99 -18.94
CA HIS A 62 -13.48 10.42 -17.66
C HIS A 62 -14.10 9.60 -16.52
N MET A 63 -13.33 9.35 -15.48
CA MET A 63 -13.77 8.55 -14.34
C MET A 63 -13.08 9.02 -13.06
N VAL A 64 -13.85 9.05 -11.97
CA VAL A 64 -13.37 9.28 -10.62
C VAL A 64 -13.75 8.11 -9.75
N THR A 65 -12.83 7.60 -8.99
CA THR A 65 -13.07 6.54 -8.00
C THR A 65 -12.49 6.98 -6.66
N GLY A 66 -13.24 6.87 -5.60
CA GLY A 66 -12.79 7.11 -4.24
C GLY A 66 -13.15 5.96 -3.32
N GLY A 67 -12.31 5.69 -2.33
CA GLY A 67 -12.52 4.64 -1.36
C GLY A 67 -12.06 5.01 0.03
N LEU A 68 -12.77 4.52 1.03
CA LEU A 68 -12.37 4.50 2.43
C LEU A 68 -12.29 3.05 2.89
N GLN A 69 -11.23 2.71 3.57
CA GLN A 69 -10.96 1.38 4.07
C GLN A 69 -10.59 1.44 5.54
N ALA A 70 -10.87 0.38 6.25
CA ALA A 70 -10.39 0.18 7.60
C ALA A 70 -9.68 -1.18 7.64
N MET A 71 -8.43 -1.17 8.02
CA MET A 71 -7.64 -2.38 8.20
C MET A 71 -7.47 -2.68 9.66
N GLY A 72 -7.61 -3.93 10.01
CA GLY A 72 -7.39 -4.43 11.34
C GLY A 72 -7.01 -5.90 11.29
N GLY A 73 -6.48 -6.39 12.37
CA GLY A 73 -6.06 -7.78 12.46
C GLY A 73 -5.93 -8.20 13.90
N ASP A 74 -5.75 -9.48 14.10
CA ASP A 74 -5.39 -10.07 15.38
C ASP A 74 -3.99 -10.68 15.24
N ILE A 75 -2.99 -9.92 15.70
CA ILE A 75 -1.59 -10.34 15.73
C ILE A 75 -1.14 -10.34 17.18
N PRO A 76 -1.32 -11.47 17.87
CA PRO A 76 -0.93 -11.57 19.27
C PRO A 76 0.59 -11.56 19.40
N TYR A 77 1.09 -10.66 20.23
CA TYR A 77 2.48 -10.68 20.67
C TYR A 77 2.59 -11.51 21.94
N THR A 78 3.37 -12.58 21.88
CA THR A 78 3.52 -13.50 22.99
C THR A 78 4.98 -13.53 23.45
N LEU A 79 5.19 -13.35 24.73
CA LEU A 79 6.50 -13.46 25.35
C LEU A 79 6.82 -14.94 25.60
N ASN A 80 7.84 -15.49 24.93
CA ASN A 80 8.24 -16.90 25.05
C ASN A 80 9.28 -17.16 26.13
N ASN A 81 9.42 -16.26 27.08
CA ASN A 81 10.37 -16.44 28.18
C ASN A 81 9.62 -16.87 29.45
N SER A 82 9.73 -18.14 29.80
CA SER A 82 9.08 -18.72 30.99
C SER A 82 9.63 -18.18 32.33
N ALA A 83 10.78 -17.51 32.31
CA ALA A 83 11.35 -16.84 33.49
C ALA A 83 10.86 -15.40 33.68
N ASP A 84 10.07 -14.89 32.75
CA ASP A 84 9.55 -13.54 32.80
C ASP A 84 8.10 -13.55 33.28
N GLU A 85 7.83 -12.98 34.44
CA GLU A 85 6.49 -12.90 35.04
C GLU A 85 5.57 -11.86 34.35
N ARG A 86 6.08 -11.08 33.41
CA ARG A 86 5.29 -10.10 32.68
C ARG A 86 4.30 -10.80 31.77
N GLN A 87 3.07 -10.32 31.78
CA GLN A 87 2.05 -10.82 30.86
C GLN A 87 2.32 -10.30 29.44
N SER A 88 1.98 -11.12 28.45
CA SER A 88 1.99 -10.72 27.05
C SER A 88 0.95 -9.63 26.77
N PRO A 89 1.21 -8.66 25.89
CA PRO A 89 0.26 -7.58 25.59
C PRO A 89 -0.98 -8.04 24.83
N GLY A 90 -0.95 -9.23 24.24
CA GLY A 90 -2.04 -9.73 23.39
C GLY A 90 -1.97 -9.14 21.98
N ASN A 91 -3.12 -8.81 21.41
CA ASN A 91 -3.18 -8.18 20.09
C ASN A 91 -2.57 -6.78 20.13
N VAL A 92 -1.56 -6.55 19.30
CA VAL A 92 -0.83 -5.27 19.22
C VAL A 92 -1.17 -4.47 17.97
N ILE A 93 -1.99 -5.00 17.06
CA ILE A 93 -2.40 -4.28 15.85
C ILE A 93 -3.59 -3.39 16.15
N THR A 94 -3.49 -2.13 15.77
CA THR A 94 -4.58 -1.17 15.88
C THR A 94 -5.39 -1.11 14.60
N LEU A 95 -6.64 -0.65 14.69
CA LEU A 95 -7.43 -0.31 13.52
C LEU A 95 -6.75 0.84 12.77
N PHE A 96 -6.44 0.63 11.51
CA PHE A 96 -5.77 1.58 10.65
C PHE A 96 -6.70 2.04 9.52
N PRO A 97 -7.13 3.31 9.50
CA PRO A 97 -7.92 3.86 8.40
C PRO A 97 -7.03 4.12 7.19
N ASN A 98 -7.54 3.82 6.01
CA ASN A 98 -6.90 4.13 4.74
C ASN A 98 -7.89 4.79 3.78
N SER A 99 -7.39 5.56 2.84
CA SER A 99 -8.20 6.23 1.82
C SER A 99 -7.50 6.21 0.48
N SER A 100 -8.32 6.23 -0.58
CA SER A 100 -7.83 6.32 -1.93
C SER A 100 -8.73 7.22 -2.78
N MET A 101 -8.13 7.91 -3.75
CA MET A 101 -8.84 8.70 -4.75
C MET A 101 -8.09 8.61 -6.07
N PHE A 102 -8.81 8.31 -7.13
CA PHE A 102 -8.27 8.17 -8.48
C PHE A 102 -9.09 8.98 -9.46
N TYR A 103 -8.40 9.59 -10.40
CA TYR A 103 -8.98 10.21 -11.58
C TYR A 103 -8.32 9.64 -12.82
N ALA A 104 -9.10 9.25 -13.82
CA ALA A 104 -8.62 8.82 -15.11
C ALA A 104 -9.40 9.53 -16.21
N GLN A 105 -8.71 9.92 -17.28
CA GLN A 105 -9.28 10.59 -18.43
C GLN A 105 -8.69 10.02 -19.72
N ARG A 106 -9.55 9.68 -20.65
CA ARG A 106 -9.16 9.38 -22.03
C ARG A 106 -8.92 10.69 -22.77
N LEU A 107 -7.74 10.84 -23.35
CA LEU A 107 -7.36 11.99 -24.18
C LEU A 107 -7.52 11.70 -25.67
N SER A 108 -7.35 10.41 -26.05
CA SER A 108 -7.56 9.89 -27.39
C SER A 108 -7.81 8.38 -27.34
N ASP A 109 -8.03 7.74 -28.48
CA ASP A 109 -8.24 6.30 -28.55
C ASP A 109 -7.05 5.48 -28.04
N THR A 110 -5.87 6.07 -27.99
CA THR A 110 -4.62 5.39 -27.59
C THR A 110 -3.92 6.03 -26.41
N VAL A 111 -4.40 7.19 -25.94
CA VAL A 111 -3.76 7.94 -24.86
C VAL A 111 -4.76 8.23 -23.75
N SER A 112 -4.40 7.86 -22.57
CA SER A 112 -5.10 8.22 -21.33
C SER A 112 -4.15 8.84 -20.34
N ALA A 113 -4.66 9.72 -19.47
CA ALA A 113 -3.93 10.30 -18.37
C ALA A 113 -4.72 10.12 -17.08
N GLY A 114 -4.05 10.15 -15.95
CA GLY A 114 -4.72 10.00 -14.67
C GLY A 114 -3.89 10.53 -13.51
N LEU A 115 -4.53 10.60 -12.36
CA LEU A 115 -3.92 11.00 -11.10
C LEU A 115 -4.50 10.13 -9.98
N GLY A 116 -3.62 9.57 -9.16
CA GLY A 116 -3.99 8.77 -7.99
C GLY A 116 -3.38 9.33 -6.71
N LEU A 117 -4.18 9.43 -5.67
CA LEU A 117 -3.76 9.69 -4.29
C LEU A 117 -4.24 8.55 -3.42
N TYR A 118 -3.33 7.81 -2.80
CA TYR A 118 -3.69 6.60 -2.06
C TYR A 118 -2.63 6.23 -1.03
N GLY A 119 -3.05 5.51 0.02
CA GLY A 119 -2.15 4.89 0.97
C GLY A 119 -1.93 3.42 0.63
N ASN A 120 -0.70 3.05 0.30
CA ASN A 120 -0.31 1.67 0.05
C ASN A 120 0.70 1.12 1.06
N TYR A 121 1.07 1.94 2.03
CA TYR A 121 1.89 1.55 3.16
C TYR A 121 1.29 2.09 4.44
N GLY A 122 1.14 1.25 5.44
CA GLY A 122 0.68 1.70 6.74
C GLY A 122 0.64 0.56 7.74
N LEU A 123 0.93 0.88 9.00
CA LEU A 123 0.79 -0.02 10.12
C LEU A 123 0.68 0.77 11.41
N GLY A 124 -0.25 0.38 12.25
CA GLY A 124 -0.31 0.83 13.65
C GLY A 124 -0.04 -0.33 14.59
N ILE A 125 0.93 -0.15 15.48
CA ILE A 125 1.25 -1.09 16.56
C ILE A 125 1.12 -0.35 17.87
N ASP A 126 0.41 -0.93 18.82
CA ASP A 126 0.25 -0.39 20.18
C ASP A 126 0.37 -1.54 21.20
N PHE A 127 1.41 -1.46 22.01
CA PHE A 127 1.64 -2.40 23.10
C PHE A 127 0.88 -2.00 24.39
N GLY A 128 0.16 -0.88 24.37
CA GLY A 128 -0.60 -0.40 25.51
C GLY A 128 0.30 -0.05 26.71
N ASN A 129 -0.08 -0.55 27.88
CA ASN A 129 0.68 -0.34 29.12
C ASN A 129 1.58 -1.54 29.48
N TRP A 130 1.96 -2.35 28.48
CA TRP A 130 2.79 -3.50 28.71
C TRP A 130 4.18 -3.10 29.23
N ALA A 131 4.54 -3.59 30.40
CA ALA A 131 5.79 -3.25 31.08
C ALA A 131 7.06 -3.79 30.39
N GLY A 132 6.92 -4.68 29.43
CA GLY A 132 8.01 -5.24 28.64
C GLY A 132 8.55 -4.28 27.59
N ASP A 133 7.75 -3.33 27.14
CA ASP A 133 8.14 -2.35 26.17
C ASP A 133 8.57 -1.05 26.83
N ARG A 134 9.87 -0.84 26.87
CA ARG A 134 10.47 0.36 27.48
C ARG A 134 10.91 1.40 26.46
N LEU A 135 10.96 1.04 25.16
CA LEU A 135 11.50 1.89 24.11
C LEU A 135 10.42 2.39 23.17
N ILE A 136 9.47 1.50 22.76
CA ILE A 136 8.41 1.82 21.82
C ILE A 136 7.08 1.31 22.38
N LYS A 137 6.27 2.23 22.89
CA LYS A 137 4.92 1.89 23.35
C LYS A 137 3.95 1.81 22.19
N GLN A 138 4.05 2.73 21.26
CA GLN A 138 3.20 2.84 20.08
C GLN A 138 4.02 3.31 18.89
N SER A 139 3.74 2.73 17.73
CA SER A 139 4.30 3.18 16.46
C SER A 139 3.19 3.21 15.40
N THR A 140 3.11 4.30 14.66
CA THR A 140 2.18 4.43 13.55
C THR A 140 2.95 4.88 12.32
N LEU A 141 2.88 4.09 11.27
CA LEU A 141 3.42 4.42 9.96
C LEU A 141 2.26 4.75 9.02
N VAL A 142 2.31 5.93 8.41
CA VAL A 142 1.37 6.36 7.36
C VAL A 142 2.18 6.83 6.18
N ALA A 143 1.91 6.29 5.00
CA ALA A 143 2.50 6.77 3.77
C ALA A 143 1.41 6.98 2.71
N MET A 144 1.37 8.18 2.14
CA MET A 144 0.49 8.53 1.04
C MET A 144 1.31 8.67 -0.24
N THR A 145 0.81 8.06 -1.29
CA THR A 145 1.44 8.10 -2.61
C THR A 145 0.61 8.96 -3.55
N LEU A 146 1.27 9.88 -4.23
CA LEU A 146 0.72 10.61 -5.36
C LEU A 146 1.34 10.04 -6.64
N SER A 147 0.51 9.52 -7.53
CA SER A 147 0.92 8.87 -8.78
C SER A 147 0.26 9.57 -9.97
N PRO A 148 1.05 10.15 -10.89
CA PRO A 148 0.55 10.66 -12.17
C PRO A 148 0.41 9.55 -13.20
#